data_704b0e7bed5c8e9c811dc04d8702bce0
#
_entry.id   704b0e7bed5c8e9c811dc04d8702bce0
#
_cell.length_a   1.000
_cell.length_b   1.000
_cell.length_c   1.000
_cell.angle_alpha   90.00
_cell.angle_beta   90.00
_cell.angle_gamma   90.00
#
_symmetry.space_group_name_H-M   'P 1'
#
loop_
_entity.id
_entity.type
_entity.pdbx_description
1 polymer ?
#
loop_
_entity_poly.entity_id
_entity_poly.type
_entity_poly.pdbx_seq_one_letter_code
_entity_poly.pdbx_strand_id
1 'polypeptide(L)'
;MENRKIIQSFVLFGFVAAFAAFAADKEQQDQGSPVEQSDSAGSKWGSFNGEPVTKWNPDGRTMTLLTELRYTDPNGNTWIAPIGSIVDGASIPRYLWSFMGGPFEGKYRNASVLHDVAYGTKKRPWQDCDRMFYYAMRCSGVSPVEAKTMFYALYKFGHHWKFPIKRAKPVKFEGQLVARAEPIPRAIPVNPVEINEARDWISSADPSLEQIERKANTEAW
;
A
#
# COMPACT_ATOMS: atom_id res chain seq x y z
N MET A 1 -16.53 -32.32 69.28
CA MET A 1 -16.71 -33.70 68.82
C MET A 1 -16.04 -33.77 67.48
N GLU A 2 -14.83 -34.18 67.55
CA GLU A 2 -14.21 -35.46 67.20
C GLU A 2 -13.96 -35.60 65.70
N ASN A 3 -12.67 -35.45 65.38
CA ASN A 3 -11.74 -36.52 65.01
C ASN A 3 -12.02 -37.09 63.61
N ARG A 4 -11.03 -37.18 62.70
CA ARG A 4 -9.74 -37.88 62.82
C ARG A 4 -8.82 -37.55 61.63
N LYS A 5 -7.54 -37.40 61.97
CA LYS A 5 -6.35 -37.59 61.18
C LYS A 5 -6.30 -39.03 60.58
N ILE A 6 -5.56 -39.17 59.45
CA ILE A 6 -4.62 -40.27 59.11
C ILE A 6 -3.98 -39.83 57.78
N ILE A 7 -2.72 -39.38 57.62
CA ILE A 7 -1.40 -40.02 57.62
C ILE A 7 -1.32 -41.17 56.58
N GLN A 8 -0.51 -40.98 55.56
CA GLN A 8 0.65 -41.71 55.06
C GLN A 8 0.93 -41.36 53.64
N SER A 9 2.04 -40.75 53.28
CA SER A 9 3.47 -41.16 53.29
C SER A 9 3.77 -42.28 52.27
N PHE A 10 4.81 -42.00 51.48
CA PHE A 10 5.54 -42.85 50.50
C PHE A 10 4.87 -42.97 49.13
N VAL A 11 5.47 -42.49 48.03
CA VAL A 11 6.68 -43.01 47.39
C VAL A 11 7.37 -41.88 46.61
N LEU A 12 8.51 -41.48 47.11
CA LEU A 12 9.57 -40.76 46.40
C LEU A 12 10.47 -41.86 45.83
N PHE A 13 10.47 -42.13 44.55
CA PHE A 13 11.60 -42.71 43.82
C PHE A 13 11.22 -42.91 42.34
N GLY A 14 11.98 -42.27 41.47
CA GLY A 14 12.09 -42.75 40.09
C GLY A 14 11.59 -41.82 39.00
N PHE A 15 12.02 -40.56 38.92
CA PHE A 15 11.96 -39.80 37.69
C PHE A 15 13.08 -38.73 37.61
N VAL A 16 14.34 -39.17 37.74
CA VAL A 16 15.52 -38.33 37.56
C VAL A 16 16.52 -38.96 36.58
N ALA A 17 16.04 -39.63 35.54
CA ALA A 17 16.94 -40.19 34.52
C ALA A 17 16.44 -40.04 33.07
N ALA A 18 15.45 -39.18 32.79
CA ALA A 18 14.93 -39.04 31.43
C ALA A 18 15.00 -37.59 30.90
N PHE A 19 15.64 -36.66 31.60
CA PHE A 19 15.73 -35.24 31.17
C PHE A 19 17.10 -34.81 30.63
N ALA A 20 18.07 -35.70 30.56
CA ALA A 20 19.44 -35.39 30.10
C ALA A 20 19.73 -35.85 28.65
N ALA A 21 18.76 -36.49 27.95
CA ALA A 21 18.95 -36.95 26.56
C ALA A 21 18.17 -36.16 25.52
N PHE A 22 17.43 -35.13 25.91
CA PHE A 22 16.62 -34.31 24.95
C PHE A 22 17.16 -32.89 24.72
N ALA A 23 18.30 -32.56 25.31
CA ALA A 23 18.92 -31.21 25.19
C ALA A 23 20.15 -31.16 24.27
N ALA A 24 20.54 -32.29 23.64
CA ALA A 24 21.75 -32.34 22.81
C ALA A 24 21.50 -32.48 21.30
N ASP A 25 20.24 -32.40 20.84
CA ASP A 25 19.93 -32.61 19.40
C ASP A 25 19.14 -31.45 18.75
N LYS A 26 19.31 -30.22 19.26
CA LYS A 26 18.70 -29.01 18.68
C LYS A 26 19.68 -27.88 18.41
N GLU A 27 20.96 -28.18 18.28
CA GLU A 27 21.98 -27.17 17.91
C GLU A 27 22.66 -27.52 16.59
N GLN A 28 21.92 -28.03 15.62
CA GLN A 28 22.42 -28.17 14.25
C GLN A 28 21.24 -28.13 13.27
N GLN A 29 21.03 -26.96 12.72
CA GLN A 29 20.47 -26.63 11.40
C GLN A 29 19.60 -25.37 11.46
N ASP A 30 20.20 -24.24 11.85
CA ASP A 30 19.83 -22.97 11.25
C ASP A 30 20.98 -22.53 10.32
N GLN A 31 21.16 -23.28 9.26
CA GLN A 31 21.82 -22.76 8.07
C GLN A 31 20.74 -22.01 7.31
N GLY A 32 20.78 -20.67 7.46
CA GLY A 32 19.94 -19.75 6.74
C GLY A 32 19.84 -20.17 5.27
N SER A 33 18.64 -20.41 4.83
CA SER A 33 18.33 -20.50 3.42
C SER A 33 18.90 -19.25 2.74
N PRO A 34 19.61 -19.36 1.63
CA PRO A 34 20.05 -18.19 0.89
C PRO A 34 18.81 -17.32 0.63
N VAL A 35 18.84 -16.08 1.09
CA VAL A 35 17.93 -15.05 0.59
C VAL A 35 18.15 -15.09 -0.91
N GLU A 36 17.19 -15.64 -1.66
CA GLU A 36 17.16 -15.48 -3.09
C GLU A 36 17.22 -13.99 -3.36
N GLN A 37 18.43 -13.51 -3.67
CA GLN A 37 18.59 -12.26 -4.39
C GLN A 37 17.82 -12.46 -5.68
N SER A 38 16.59 -11.92 -5.73
CA SER A 38 15.85 -11.85 -6.96
C SER A 38 16.69 -11.04 -7.93
N ASP A 39 17.29 -11.75 -8.87
CA ASP A 39 17.96 -11.17 -10.01
C ASP A 39 17.05 -10.10 -10.59
N SER A 40 17.54 -8.85 -10.64
CA SER A 40 16.87 -7.68 -11.18
C SER A 40 16.81 -7.71 -12.72
N ALA A 41 16.39 -8.83 -13.30
CA ALA A 41 15.85 -8.86 -14.65
C ALA A 41 14.48 -8.20 -14.57
N GLY A 42 14.35 -6.95 -15.05
CA GLY A 42 13.19 -6.11 -14.95
C GLY A 42 11.92 -6.90 -15.23
N SER A 43 11.02 -6.96 -14.26
CA SER A 43 9.76 -7.65 -14.45
C SER A 43 9.01 -6.95 -15.58
N LYS A 44 8.11 -7.65 -16.29
CA LYS A 44 7.23 -7.01 -17.29
C LYS A 44 6.42 -5.84 -16.74
N TRP A 45 6.48 -5.62 -15.45
CA TRP A 45 5.81 -4.56 -14.71
C TRP A 45 6.74 -3.41 -14.28
N GLY A 46 7.99 -3.39 -14.74
CA GLY A 46 8.98 -2.40 -14.35
C GLY A 46 9.88 -2.86 -13.20
N SER A 47 10.56 -1.92 -12.55
CA SER A 47 11.51 -2.22 -11.48
C SER A 47 11.62 -1.09 -10.47
N PHE A 48 11.83 -1.47 -9.20
CA PHE A 48 12.19 -0.57 -8.10
C PHE A 48 13.71 -0.55 -7.90
N ASN A 49 14.22 0.56 -7.33
CA ASN A 49 15.62 0.65 -6.88
C ASN A 49 15.87 0.01 -5.51
N GLY A 50 14.83 -0.50 -4.85
CA GLY A 50 14.88 -1.10 -3.51
C GLY A 50 13.58 -0.91 -2.75
N GLU A 51 13.64 -1.13 -1.43
CA GLU A 51 12.51 -0.96 -0.52
C GLU A 51 12.55 0.44 0.13
N PRO A 52 11.38 1.04 0.44
CA PRO A 52 11.32 2.32 1.14
C PRO A 52 11.76 2.17 2.59
N VAL A 53 12.71 3.00 3.01
CA VAL A 53 13.07 3.16 4.41
C VAL A 53 12.36 4.39 4.96
N THR A 54 11.53 4.22 5.98
CA THR A 54 10.71 5.28 6.55
C THR A 54 10.82 5.35 8.05
N LYS A 55 10.52 6.50 8.63
CA LYS A 55 10.28 6.67 10.07
C LYS A 55 8.90 7.23 10.33
N TRP A 56 8.24 6.78 11.36
CA TRP A 56 7.02 7.38 11.86
C TRP A 56 7.27 8.79 12.37
N ASN A 57 6.38 9.71 12.04
CA ASN A 57 6.39 11.05 12.60
C ASN A 57 5.65 11.08 13.95
N PRO A 58 5.93 12.10 14.80
CA PRO A 58 5.28 12.21 16.12
C PRO A 58 3.76 12.33 16.09
N ASP A 59 3.17 12.67 14.93
CA ASP A 59 1.72 12.73 14.74
C ASP A 59 1.04 11.35 14.75
N GLY A 60 1.82 10.25 14.77
CA GLY A 60 1.34 8.87 14.77
C GLY A 60 0.59 8.45 13.50
N ARG A 61 0.60 9.29 12.46
CA ARG A 61 -0.18 9.10 11.23
C ARG A 61 0.68 9.12 9.96
N THR A 62 1.64 10.01 9.90
CA THR A 62 2.49 10.18 8.72
C THR A 62 3.84 9.51 8.90
N MET A 63 4.47 9.18 7.78
CA MET A 63 5.84 8.69 7.74
C MET A 63 6.69 9.60 6.87
N THR A 64 7.97 9.73 7.23
CA THR A 64 8.97 10.43 6.44
C THR A 64 9.92 9.43 5.80
N LEU A 65 10.12 9.55 4.48
CA LEU A 65 11.09 8.76 3.72
C LEU A 65 12.52 9.11 4.13
N LEU A 66 13.32 8.11 4.47
CA LEU A 66 14.74 8.24 4.82
C LEU A 66 15.67 7.95 3.65
N THR A 67 15.19 7.24 2.61
CA THR A 67 15.90 6.96 1.37
C THR A 67 15.02 7.33 0.18
N GLU A 68 15.63 7.65 -0.96
CA GLU A 68 14.87 7.85 -2.20
C GLU A 68 14.30 6.51 -2.68
N LEU A 69 12.99 6.48 -2.97
CA LEU A 69 12.36 5.37 -3.67
C LEU A 69 12.14 5.76 -5.12
N ARG A 70 12.64 4.93 -6.03
CA ARG A 70 12.50 5.10 -7.48
C ARG A 70 11.84 3.87 -8.09
N TYR A 71 10.99 4.12 -9.05
CA TYR A 71 10.34 3.09 -9.85
C TYR A 71 10.39 3.47 -11.33
N THR A 72 10.79 2.54 -12.18
CA THR A 72 10.70 2.67 -13.64
C THR A 72 9.56 1.78 -14.12
N ASP A 73 8.55 2.39 -14.72
CA ASP A 73 7.36 1.68 -15.22
C ASP A 73 7.64 0.93 -16.55
N PRO A 74 6.72 0.06 -17.03
CA PRO A 74 6.89 -0.67 -18.28
C PRO A 74 7.06 0.21 -19.53
N ASN A 75 6.66 1.48 -19.45
CA ASN A 75 6.79 2.44 -20.55
C ASN A 75 8.10 3.24 -20.48
N GLY A 76 8.98 2.93 -19.52
CA GLY A 76 10.27 3.61 -19.33
C GLY A 76 10.16 4.93 -18.52
N ASN A 77 8.99 5.28 -18.01
CA ASN A 77 8.86 6.47 -17.18
C ASN A 77 9.42 6.22 -15.78
N THR A 78 10.22 7.16 -15.30
CA THR A 78 10.75 7.11 -13.93
C THR A 78 9.86 7.94 -12.99
N TRP A 79 9.52 7.33 -11.86
CA TRP A 79 8.76 7.90 -10.76
C TRP A 79 9.65 7.94 -9.51
N ILE A 80 9.64 9.05 -8.81
CA ILE A 80 10.59 9.29 -7.71
C ILE A 80 9.83 9.83 -6.50
N ALA A 81 10.01 9.17 -5.35
CA ALA A 81 9.70 9.68 -4.03
C ALA A 81 11.03 10.11 -3.37
N PRO A 82 11.34 11.41 -3.30
CA PRO A 82 12.60 11.90 -2.74
C PRO A 82 12.72 11.64 -1.24
N ILE A 83 13.96 11.63 -0.75
CA ILE A 83 14.24 11.68 0.69
C ILE A 83 13.49 12.85 1.31
N GLY A 84 12.93 12.64 2.50
CA GLY A 84 12.16 13.67 3.23
C GLY A 84 10.70 13.77 2.78
N SER A 85 10.26 13.01 1.77
CA SER A 85 8.83 12.95 1.41
C SER A 85 8.02 12.47 2.62
N ILE A 86 6.91 13.17 2.88
CA ILE A 86 5.95 12.77 3.91
C ILE A 86 4.80 12.05 3.21
N VAL A 87 4.47 10.86 3.69
CA VAL A 87 3.42 9.98 3.15
C VAL A 87 2.46 9.57 4.28
N ASP A 88 1.18 9.49 3.97
CA ASP A 88 0.13 9.13 4.93
C ASP A 88 -0.91 8.15 4.36
N GLY A 89 -0.75 7.73 3.11
CA GLY A 89 -1.68 6.85 2.41
C GLY A 89 -3.03 7.49 2.10
N ALA A 90 -3.19 8.81 2.31
CA ALA A 90 -4.47 9.51 2.13
C ALA A 90 -4.91 9.59 0.65
N SER A 91 -3.99 9.36 -0.29
CA SER A 91 -4.31 9.28 -1.71
C SER A 91 -5.19 8.06 -2.06
N ILE A 92 -5.19 7.04 -1.18
CA ILE A 92 -6.01 5.83 -1.33
C ILE A 92 -7.27 5.95 -0.48
N PRO A 93 -8.48 5.84 -1.06
CA PRO A 93 -9.71 5.92 -0.29
C PRO A 93 -9.74 4.92 0.87
N ARG A 94 -10.08 5.39 2.07
CA ARG A 94 -10.06 4.57 3.31
C ARG A 94 -10.90 3.31 3.24
N TYR A 95 -11.94 3.31 2.43
CA TYR A 95 -12.75 2.11 2.21
C TYR A 95 -11.90 0.94 1.67
N LEU A 96 -10.94 1.22 0.80
CA LEU A 96 -10.04 0.19 0.29
C LEU A 96 -9.14 -0.40 1.37
N TRP A 97 -8.87 0.34 2.44
CA TRP A 97 -8.06 -0.16 3.54
C TRP A 97 -8.74 -1.30 4.32
N SER A 98 -10.07 -1.25 4.46
CA SER A 98 -10.81 -2.33 5.14
C SER A 98 -10.84 -3.63 4.33
N PHE A 99 -10.56 -3.53 3.04
CA PHE A 99 -10.62 -4.63 2.10
C PHE A 99 -9.24 -5.25 1.82
N MET A 100 -8.18 -4.45 1.88
CA MET A 100 -6.84 -4.80 1.43
C MET A 100 -5.75 -4.64 2.50
N GLY A 101 -6.11 -4.16 3.68
CA GLY A 101 -5.17 -3.72 4.70
C GLY A 101 -4.81 -2.23 4.59
N GLY A 102 -4.07 -1.69 5.55
CA GLY A 102 -3.65 -0.29 5.57
C GLY A 102 -2.72 0.05 4.39
N PRO A 103 -2.61 1.33 4.00
CA PRO A 103 -1.90 1.76 2.78
C PRO A 103 -0.41 1.43 2.76
N PHE A 104 0.16 1.12 3.92
CA PHE A 104 1.57 0.75 4.07
C PHE A 104 1.76 -0.71 4.49
N GLU A 105 0.72 -1.52 4.38
CA GLU A 105 0.75 -2.94 4.67
C GLU A 105 0.83 -3.75 3.36
N GLY A 106 1.36 -4.97 3.45
CA GLY A 106 1.38 -5.89 2.33
C GLY A 106 2.24 -5.47 1.13
N LYS A 107 1.94 -6.06 -0.01
CA LYS A 107 2.75 -5.98 -1.23
C LYS A 107 2.63 -4.65 -1.98
N TYR A 108 1.61 -3.85 -1.72
CA TYR A 108 1.40 -2.56 -2.42
C TYR A 108 2.05 -1.35 -1.75
N ARG A 109 2.77 -1.54 -0.62
CA ARG A 109 3.43 -0.48 0.14
C ARG A 109 4.30 0.44 -0.70
N ASN A 110 5.17 -0.12 -1.53
CA ASN A 110 6.08 0.65 -2.38
C ASN A 110 5.30 1.51 -3.38
N ALA A 111 4.25 0.92 -3.97
CA ALA A 111 3.36 1.62 -4.88
C ALA A 111 2.63 2.78 -4.19
N SER A 112 2.14 2.57 -2.95
CA SER A 112 1.45 3.61 -2.17
C SER A 112 2.33 4.81 -1.86
N VAL A 113 3.60 4.59 -1.50
CA VAL A 113 4.57 5.67 -1.26
C VAL A 113 4.74 6.54 -2.51
N LEU A 114 4.92 5.93 -3.68
CA LEU A 114 5.06 6.67 -4.94
C LEU A 114 3.78 7.41 -5.32
N HIS A 115 2.63 6.78 -5.12
CA HIS A 115 1.33 7.35 -5.44
C HIS A 115 1.02 8.58 -4.58
N ASP A 116 1.28 8.52 -3.26
CA ASP A 116 1.13 9.65 -2.35
C ASP A 116 1.99 10.85 -2.81
N VAL A 117 3.25 10.60 -3.15
CA VAL A 117 4.15 11.67 -3.63
C VAL A 117 3.69 12.23 -4.98
N ALA A 118 3.25 11.37 -5.90
CA ALA A 118 2.74 11.79 -7.20
C ALA A 118 1.47 12.64 -7.06
N TYR A 119 0.54 12.23 -6.20
CA TYR A 119 -0.70 12.96 -5.90
C TYR A 119 -0.44 14.27 -5.13
N GLY A 120 0.51 14.29 -4.23
CA GLY A 120 0.92 15.51 -3.52
C GLY A 120 1.57 16.54 -4.44
N THR A 121 2.43 16.09 -5.37
CA THR A 121 3.19 16.98 -6.26
C THR A 121 2.42 17.40 -7.51
N LYS A 122 1.49 16.59 -8.00
CA LYS A 122 0.65 16.79 -9.18
C LYS A 122 1.46 17.19 -10.43
N LYS A 123 2.65 16.65 -10.58
CA LYS A 123 3.56 16.93 -11.69
C LYS A 123 3.16 16.23 -12.99
N ARG A 124 2.24 15.29 -12.92
CA ARG A 124 1.70 14.50 -14.04
C ARG A 124 0.16 14.46 -13.97
N PRO A 125 -0.54 14.09 -15.05
CA PRO A 125 -1.97 13.80 -14.99
C PRO A 125 -2.27 12.73 -13.93
N TRP A 126 -3.41 12.84 -13.24
CA TRP A 126 -3.82 11.84 -12.25
C TRP A 126 -3.99 10.45 -12.87
N GLN A 127 -4.43 10.37 -14.14
CA GLN A 127 -4.54 9.10 -14.86
C GLN A 127 -3.20 8.37 -14.96
N ASP A 128 -2.13 9.11 -15.23
CA ASP A 128 -0.77 8.54 -15.28
C ASP A 128 -0.32 8.07 -13.89
N CYS A 129 -0.68 8.81 -12.83
CA CYS A 129 -0.38 8.44 -11.45
C CYS A 129 -1.10 7.12 -11.05
N ASP A 130 -2.37 6.97 -11.44
CA ASP A 130 -3.14 5.75 -11.15
C ASP A 130 -2.63 4.56 -11.97
N ARG A 131 -2.28 4.77 -13.23
CA ARG A 131 -1.64 3.70 -14.05
C ARG A 131 -0.28 3.29 -13.47
N MET A 132 0.53 4.25 -13.04
CA MET A 132 1.78 3.95 -12.34
C MET A 132 1.52 3.12 -11.10
N PHE A 133 0.53 3.48 -10.27
CA PHE A 133 0.16 2.72 -9.09
C PHE A 133 -0.19 1.27 -9.42
N TYR A 134 -1.00 1.05 -10.46
CA TYR A 134 -1.30 -0.30 -10.94
C TYR A 134 -0.03 -1.08 -11.31
N TYR A 135 0.83 -0.51 -12.15
CA TYR A 135 2.06 -1.20 -12.57
C TYR A 135 3.01 -1.46 -11.40
N ALA A 136 3.16 -0.51 -10.50
CA ALA A 136 3.99 -0.63 -9.31
C ALA A 136 3.46 -1.72 -8.35
N MET A 137 2.14 -1.83 -8.17
CA MET A 137 1.51 -2.93 -7.43
C MET A 137 1.80 -4.28 -8.08
N ARG A 138 1.65 -4.38 -9.41
CA ARG A 138 1.95 -5.61 -10.14
C ARG A 138 3.43 -5.99 -10.06
N CYS A 139 4.31 -5.00 -10.09
CA CYS A 139 5.75 -5.18 -9.89
C CYS A 139 6.06 -5.75 -8.49
N SER A 140 5.32 -5.31 -7.47
CA SER A 140 5.44 -5.80 -6.09
C SER A 140 4.70 -7.13 -5.83
N GLY A 141 4.12 -7.77 -6.86
CA GLY A 141 3.46 -9.07 -6.74
C GLY A 141 2.04 -9.04 -6.17
N VAL A 142 1.35 -7.90 -6.24
CA VAL A 142 -0.11 -7.83 -5.98
C VAL A 142 -0.84 -8.60 -7.07
N SER A 143 -1.90 -9.34 -6.71
CA SER A 143 -2.65 -10.15 -7.68
C SER A 143 -3.33 -9.28 -8.76
N PRO A 144 -3.58 -9.82 -9.98
CA PRO A 144 -4.24 -9.06 -11.04
C PRO A 144 -5.59 -8.48 -10.63
N VAL A 145 -6.43 -9.30 -10.00
CA VAL A 145 -7.78 -8.90 -9.59
C VAL A 145 -7.72 -7.78 -8.55
N GLU A 146 -6.85 -7.93 -7.57
CA GLU A 146 -6.65 -6.95 -6.51
C GLU A 146 -6.14 -5.61 -7.06
N ALA A 147 -5.07 -5.64 -7.86
CA ALA A 147 -4.49 -4.44 -8.46
C ALA A 147 -5.48 -3.72 -9.40
N LYS A 148 -6.26 -4.46 -10.21
CA LYS A 148 -7.28 -3.90 -11.08
C LYS A 148 -8.47 -3.31 -10.30
N THR A 149 -8.86 -3.95 -9.19
CA THR A 149 -9.92 -3.42 -8.32
C THR A 149 -9.50 -2.11 -7.65
N MET A 150 -8.26 -2.03 -7.17
CA MET A 150 -7.71 -0.78 -6.63
C MET A 150 -7.62 0.31 -7.70
N PHE A 151 -7.15 -0.04 -8.88
CA PHE A 151 -7.09 0.88 -10.01
C PHE A 151 -8.48 1.44 -10.36
N TYR A 152 -9.51 0.58 -10.47
CA TYR A 152 -10.88 1.02 -10.70
C TYR A 152 -11.36 2.00 -9.63
N ALA A 153 -11.13 1.67 -8.36
CA ALA A 153 -11.61 2.49 -7.26
C ALA A 153 -10.90 3.86 -7.19
N LEU A 154 -9.59 3.91 -7.46
CA LEU A 154 -8.86 5.16 -7.55
C LEU A 154 -9.30 5.98 -8.76
N TYR A 155 -9.41 5.34 -9.93
CA TYR A 155 -9.80 5.99 -11.17
C TYR A 155 -11.21 6.59 -11.11
N LYS A 156 -12.13 5.99 -10.34
CA LYS A 156 -13.49 6.47 -10.19
C LYS A 156 -13.68 7.44 -9.02
N PHE A 157 -13.14 7.11 -7.85
CA PHE A 157 -13.41 7.80 -6.59
C PHE A 157 -12.23 8.61 -6.07
N GLY A 158 -11.07 8.52 -6.74
CA GLY A 158 -9.86 9.23 -6.36
C GLY A 158 -9.98 10.74 -6.53
N HIS A 159 -8.96 11.44 -6.02
CA HIS A 159 -8.90 12.89 -6.12
C HIS A 159 -8.33 13.29 -7.48
N HIS A 160 -9.15 13.86 -8.35
CA HIS A 160 -8.76 14.25 -9.70
C HIS A 160 -8.42 15.74 -9.79
N TRP A 161 -7.52 16.09 -10.71
CA TRP A 161 -7.16 17.48 -11.03
C TRP A 161 -7.05 17.70 -12.54
N LYS A 162 -7.22 18.95 -12.95
CA LYS A 162 -6.97 19.36 -14.34
C LYS A 162 -5.46 19.46 -14.58
N PHE A 163 -4.96 18.87 -15.65
CA PHE A 163 -3.55 18.94 -16.02
C PHE A 163 -3.39 19.55 -17.43
N PRO A 164 -2.41 20.43 -17.68
CA PRO A 164 -1.51 21.03 -16.69
C PRO A 164 -2.26 21.92 -15.69
N ILE A 165 -1.75 21.99 -14.46
CA ILE A 165 -2.35 22.83 -13.41
C ILE A 165 -2.19 24.28 -13.85
N LYS A 166 -3.28 24.91 -14.23
CA LYS A 166 -3.32 26.35 -14.49
C LYS A 166 -3.34 27.05 -13.14
N ARG A 167 -2.24 27.73 -12.77
CA ARG A 167 -2.28 28.62 -11.61
C ARG A 167 -3.35 29.66 -11.86
N ALA A 168 -4.33 29.77 -10.97
CA ALA A 168 -5.33 30.81 -11.03
C ALA A 168 -4.61 32.17 -11.05
N LYS A 169 -5.01 33.05 -11.99
CA LYS A 169 -4.45 34.41 -12.00
C LYS A 169 -4.82 35.08 -10.69
N PRO A 170 -3.85 35.73 -9.99
CA PRO A 170 -4.15 36.44 -8.76
C PRO A 170 -5.21 37.51 -9.02
N VAL A 171 -6.18 37.60 -8.12
CA VAL A 171 -7.25 38.62 -8.19
C VAL A 171 -6.88 39.74 -7.24
N LYS A 172 -7.10 40.99 -7.65
CA LYS A 172 -6.95 42.13 -6.75
C LYS A 172 -8.16 42.17 -5.81
N PHE A 173 -7.89 42.07 -4.51
CA PHE A 173 -8.86 42.32 -3.46
C PHE A 173 -8.29 43.42 -2.56
N GLU A 174 -9.02 44.50 -2.37
CA GLU A 174 -8.59 45.68 -1.61
C GLU A 174 -7.21 46.21 -1.99
N GLY A 175 -6.89 46.20 -3.30
CA GLY A 175 -5.59 46.64 -3.82
C GLY A 175 -4.44 45.65 -3.72
N GLN A 176 -4.60 44.53 -3.01
CA GLN A 176 -3.60 43.47 -2.88
C GLN A 176 -3.89 42.29 -3.82
N LEU A 177 -2.82 41.71 -4.38
CA LEU A 177 -2.92 40.49 -5.19
C LEU A 177 -3.10 39.31 -4.26
N VAL A 178 -4.30 38.69 -4.27
CA VAL A 178 -4.61 37.47 -3.51
C VAL A 178 -4.68 36.28 -4.47
N ALA A 179 -4.04 35.18 -4.12
CA ALA A 179 -4.20 33.95 -4.84
C ALA A 179 -5.64 33.44 -4.67
N ARG A 180 -6.36 33.26 -5.79
CA ARG A 180 -7.68 32.65 -5.76
C ARG A 180 -7.50 31.16 -5.44
N ALA A 181 -8.06 30.69 -4.34
CA ALA A 181 -8.16 29.26 -4.07
C ALA A 181 -9.02 28.61 -5.18
N GLU A 182 -8.47 27.65 -5.90
CA GLU A 182 -9.31 26.84 -6.80
C GLU A 182 -10.29 26.01 -5.97
N PRO A 183 -11.54 25.87 -6.41
CA PRO A 183 -12.48 24.98 -5.75
C PRO A 183 -11.89 23.58 -5.70
N ILE A 184 -11.80 22.97 -4.53
CA ILE A 184 -11.46 21.57 -4.36
C ILE A 184 -12.59 20.79 -5.05
N PRO A 185 -12.30 19.97 -6.07
CA PRO A 185 -13.33 19.13 -6.66
C PRO A 185 -13.98 18.28 -5.57
N ARG A 186 -15.31 18.25 -5.56
CA ARG A 186 -16.04 17.45 -4.57
C ARG A 186 -15.69 15.98 -4.80
N ALA A 187 -15.12 15.35 -3.78
CA ALA A 187 -14.85 13.92 -3.84
C ALA A 187 -16.17 13.14 -4.08
N ILE A 188 -16.17 12.24 -5.05
CA ILE A 188 -17.30 11.33 -5.27
C ILE A 188 -17.33 10.39 -4.06
N PRO A 189 -18.48 10.25 -3.36
CA PRO A 189 -18.57 9.30 -2.25
C PRO A 189 -18.28 7.89 -2.74
N VAL A 190 -17.38 7.20 -2.04
CA VAL A 190 -17.05 5.81 -2.35
C VAL A 190 -18.28 4.93 -2.12
N ASN A 191 -18.67 4.17 -3.13
CA ASN A 191 -19.75 3.19 -3.06
C ASN A 191 -19.17 1.77 -2.92
N PRO A 192 -19.28 1.14 -1.74
CA PRO A 192 -18.77 -0.20 -1.50
C PRO A 192 -19.38 -1.28 -2.40
N VAL A 193 -20.66 -1.18 -2.67
CA VAL A 193 -21.38 -2.16 -3.50
C VAL A 193 -20.81 -2.14 -4.91
N GLU A 194 -20.62 -0.96 -5.47
CA GLU A 194 -20.08 -0.77 -6.80
C GLU A 194 -18.64 -1.28 -6.94
N ILE A 195 -17.81 -1.12 -5.89
CA ILE A 195 -16.45 -1.69 -5.89
C ILE A 195 -16.49 -3.23 -5.90
N ASN A 196 -17.41 -3.84 -5.14
CA ASN A 196 -17.57 -5.31 -5.15
C ASN A 196 -18.06 -5.81 -6.52
N GLU A 197 -19.04 -5.15 -7.11
CA GLU A 197 -19.53 -5.48 -8.46
C GLU A 197 -18.41 -5.33 -9.51
N ALA A 198 -17.62 -4.27 -9.41
CA ALA A 198 -16.45 -4.09 -10.28
C ALA A 198 -15.41 -5.19 -10.08
N ARG A 199 -15.17 -5.62 -8.85
CA ARG A 199 -14.26 -6.74 -8.54
C ARG A 199 -14.75 -8.05 -9.14
N ASP A 200 -16.04 -8.36 -9.00
CA ASP A 200 -16.63 -9.59 -9.56
C ASP A 200 -16.51 -9.60 -11.08
N TRP A 201 -16.80 -8.47 -11.71
CA TRP A 201 -16.59 -8.28 -13.14
C TRP A 201 -15.10 -8.43 -13.54
N ILE A 202 -14.18 -7.81 -12.78
CA ILE A 202 -12.73 -7.93 -13.01
C ILE A 202 -12.27 -9.37 -12.87
N SER A 203 -12.78 -10.09 -11.88
CA SER A 203 -12.43 -11.48 -11.63
C SER A 203 -12.91 -12.43 -12.73
N SER A 204 -14.10 -12.16 -13.28
CA SER A 204 -14.72 -13.03 -14.28
C SER A 204 -14.29 -12.72 -15.72
N ALA A 205 -14.09 -11.44 -16.05
CA ALA A 205 -13.84 -10.99 -17.43
C ALA A 205 -12.36 -10.63 -17.72
N ASP A 206 -11.52 -10.51 -16.69
CA ASP A 206 -10.12 -10.06 -16.80
C ASP A 206 -9.91 -8.85 -17.72
N PRO A 207 -10.65 -7.73 -17.54
CA PRO A 207 -10.63 -6.61 -18.45
C PRO A 207 -9.27 -5.93 -18.54
N SER A 208 -8.97 -5.28 -19.68
CA SER A 208 -7.80 -4.39 -19.79
C SER A 208 -7.98 -3.11 -18.96
N LEU A 209 -6.89 -2.36 -18.73
CA LEU A 209 -6.97 -1.08 -18.01
C LEU A 209 -7.89 -0.10 -18.74
N GLU A 210 -7.84 -0.04 -20.07
CA GLU A 210 -8.69 0.83 -20.88
C GLU A 210 -10.19 0.47 -20.76
N GLN A 211 -10.51 -0.82 -20.56
CA GLN A 211 -11.89 -1.24 -20.31
C GLN A 211 -12.33 -0.82 -18.89
N ILE A 212 -11.44 -0.91 -17.93
CA ILE A 212 -11.69 -0.44 -16.56
C ILE A 212 -11.91 1.07 -16.54
N GLU A 213 -11.07 1.84 -17.22
CA GLU A 213 -11.20 3.29 -17.34
C GLU A 213 -12.54 3.69 -17.99
N ARG A 214 -12.92 3.02 -19.09
CA ARG A 214 -14.23 3.27 -19.73
C ARG A 214 -15.38 3.00 -18.76
N LYS A 215 -15.35 1.86 -18.04
CA LYS A 215 -16.40 1.55 -17.08
C LYS A 215 -16.46 2.60 -15.96
N ALA A 216 -15.32 2.98 -15.39
CA ALA A 216 -15.25 3.99 -14.34
C ALA A 216 -15.80 5.36 -14.82
N ASN A 217 -15.56 5.74 -16.08
CA ASN A 217 -16.04 7.01 -16.65
C ASN A 217 -17.54 7.00 -16.98
N THR A 218 -18.12 5.88 -17.43
CA THR A 218 -19.54 5.80 -17.82
C THR A 218 -20.49 5.88 -16.64
N GLU A 219 -20.03 5.56 -15.45
CA GLU A 219 -20.83 5.58 -14.22
C GLU A 219 -20.58 6.86 -13.37
N ALA A 220 -19.82 7.83 -13.91
CA ALA A 220 -19.43 9.06 -13.20
C ALA A 220 -20.44 10.23 -13.32
N TRP A 221 -21.66 10.01 -13.91
CA TRP A 221 -22.69 11.05 -14.14
C TRP A 221 -24.03 10.69 -13.51
#